data_d5a5f5410fb07e2543a2132391871fbc
#
_entry.id   d5a5f5410fb07e2543a2132391871fbc
#
_cell.length_a   1.000
_cell.length_b   1.000
_cell.length_c   1.000
_cell.angle_alpha   90.00
_cell.angle_beta   90.00
_cell.angle_gamma   90.00
#
_symmetry.space_group_name_H-M   'P 1'
#
loop_
_entity.id
_entity.type
_entity.pdbx_description
1 polymer ?
#
loop_
_entity_poly.entity_id
_entity_poly.type
_entity_poly.pdbx_seq_one_letter_code
_entity_poly.pdbx_strand_id
1 'polypeptide(L)' 'MKPRIKEVIVVEGRYDRNAIAQVVDATVVETGGFSVFNNREKLAFLRRLAEKRGLILL' A
#
# COMPACT_ATOMS: atom_id res chain seq x y z
N MET A 1 -8.30 5.78 19.33
CA MET A 1 -8.44 4.64 18.43
C MET A 1 -8.25 5.10 16.99
N LYS A 2 -7.47 4.36 16.21
CA LYS A 2 -7.19 4.74 14.81
C LYS A 2 -8.33 4.31 13.90
N PRO A 3 -8.74 5.16 12.95
CA PRO A 3 -9.77 4.75 12.00
C PRO A 3 -9.28 3.60 11.12
N ARG A 4 -10.17 2.65 10.86
CA ARG A 4 -9.86 1.50 10.02
C ARG A 4 -10.15 1.84 8.57
N ILE A 5 -9.19 1.54 7.70
CA ILE A 5 -9.29 1.80 6.28
C ILE A 5 -9.28 0.48 5.53
N LYS A 6 -10.32 0.25 4.74
CA LYS A 6 -10.51 -0.97 3.97
C LYS A 6 -9.50 -1.08 2.82
N GLU A 7 -9.24 0.02 2.14
CA GLU A 7 -8.34 0.07 1.01
C GLU A 7 -6.89 -0.18 1.44
N VAL A 8 -6.10 -0.76 0.55
CA VAL A 8 -4.68 -0.94 0.76
C VAL A 8 -3.97 0.36 0.39
N ILE A 9 -3.12 0.85 1.28
CA ILE A 9 -2.37 2.08 1.04
C ILE A 9 -0.99 1.70 0.51
N VAL A 10 -0.66 2.22 -0.66
CA VAL A 10 0.62 1.94 -1.31
C VAL A 10 1.52 3.15 -1.16
N VAL A 11 2.68 2.95 -0.57
CA VAL A 11 3.66 4.00 -0.32
C VAL A 11 5.00 3.62 -0.92
N GLU A 12 5.85 4.61 -1.13
CA GLU A 12 7.15 4.39 -1.72
C GLU A 12 8.14 3.78 -0.74
N GLY A 13 8.18 4.27 0.49
CA GLY A 13 9.21 3.90 1.43
C GLY A 13 8.72 3.63 2.85
N ARG A 14 9.67 3.18 3.68
CA ARG A 14 9.42 2.77 5.05
C ARG A 14 8.94 3.93 5.95
N TYR A 15 9.47 5.12 5.71
CA TYR A 15 9.09 6.27 6.54
C TYR A 15 7.63 6.62 6.33
N ASP A 16 7.16 6.58 5.10
CA ASP A 16 5.76 6.84 4.79
C ASP A 16 4.87 5.77 5.40
N ARG A 17 5.29 4.52 5.31
CA ARG A 17 4.57 3.41 5.91
C ARG A 17 4.41 3.60 7.42
N ASN A 18 5.50 3.95 8.12
CA ASN A 18 5.47 4.13 9.56
C ASN A 18 4.61 5.32 9.97
N ALA A 19 4.68 6.41 9.22
CA ALA A 19 3.87 7.60 9.50
C ALA A 19 2.38 7.29 9.37
N ILE A 20 1.99 6.59 8.34
CA ILE A 20 0.59 6.22 8.10
C ILE A 20 0.11 5.24 9.15
N ALA A 21 0.92 4.28 9.52
CA ALA A 21 0.56 3.26 10.51
C ALA A 21 0.28 3.87 11.89
N GLN A 22 0.79 5.05 12.17
CA GLN A 22 0.53 5.75 13.43
C GLN A 22 -0.84 6.41 13.47
N VAL A 23 -1.41 6.73 12.33
CA VAL A 23 -2.66 7.50 12.28
C VAL A 23 -3.87 6.71 11.80
N VAL A 24 -3.65 5.60 11.09
CA VAL A 24 -4.76 4.76 10.61
C VAL A 24 -4.45 3.29 10.80
N ASP A 25 -5.50 2.49 10.87
CA ASP A 25 -5.40 1.02 10.88
C ASP A 25 -5.71 0.53 9.47
N ALA A 26 -4.66 0.28 8.69
CA ALA A 26 -4.78 -0.11 7.30
C ALA A 26 -3.64 -1.04 6.91
N THR A 27 -3.85 -1.79 5.83
CA THR A 27 -2.78 -2.55 5.22
C THR A 27 -1.94 -1.59 4.39
N VAL A 28 -0.65 -1.48 4.68
CA VAL A 28 0.25 -0.58 3.98
C VAL A 28 1.32 -1.39 3.26
N VAL A 29 1.52 -1.12 1.99
CA VAL A 29 2.50 -1.81 1.15
C VAL A 29 3.57 -0.83 0.71
N GLU A 30 4.84 -1.16 0.97
CA GLU A 30 5.98 -0.41 0.46
C GLU A 30 6.35 -0.92 -0.92
N THR A 31 6.56 -0.01 -1.87
CA THR A 31 6.97 -0.40 -3.22
C THR A 31 8.48 -0.37 -3.41
N GLY A 32 9.19 0.39 -2.59
CA GLY A 32 10.64 0.53 -2.74
C GLY A 32 11.02 1.33 -3.98
N GLY A 33 10.23 2.33 -4.32
CA GLY A 33 10.47 3.17 -5.48
C GLY A 33 9.92 2.56 -6.76
N PHE A 34 10.67 2.67 -7.85
CA PHE A 34 10.20 2.24 -9.17
C PHE A 34 10.30 0.73 -9.41
N SER A 35 10.89 -0.02 -8.47
CA SER A 35 11.08 -1.45 -8.67
C SER A 35 9.77 -2.22 -8.87
N VAL A 36 8.67 -1.72 -8.33
CA VAL A 36 7.37 -2.36 -8.47
C VAL A 36 6.91 -2.41 -9.93
N PHE A 37 7.28 -1.40 -10.72
CA PHE A 37 6.85 -1.32 -12.12
C PHE A 37 7.61 -2.28 -13.03
N ASN A 38 8.76 -2.76 -12.56
CA ASN A 38 9.57 -3.73 -13.30
C ASN A 38 9.36 -5.16 -12.83
N ASN A 39 8.47 -5.37 -11.87
CA ASN A 39 8.21 -6.68 -11.30
C ASN A 39 6.77 -7.09 -11.55
N ARG A 40 6.59 -8.03 -12.46
CA ARG A 40 5.25 -8.49 -12.85
C ARG A 40 4.47 -9.13 -11.71
N GLU A 41 5.17 -9.84 -10.82
CA GLU A 41 4.53 -10.50 -9.69
C GLU A 41 3.97 -9.48 -8.71
N LYS A 42 4.72 -8.42 -8.44
CA LYS A 42 4.27 -7.34 -7.56
C LYS A 42 3.10 -6.58 -8.17
N LEU A 43 3.16 -6.31 -9.48
CA LEU A 43 2.05 -5.65 -10.16
C LEU A 43 0.78 -6.51 -10.14
N ALA A 44 0.91 -7.81 -10.35
CA ALA A 44 -0.23 -8.72 -10.30
C ALA A 44 -0.82 -8.78 -8.89
N PHE A 45 0.03 -8.79 -7.87
CA PHE A 45 -0.39 -8.77 -6.48
C PHE A 45 -1.18 -7.50 -6.15
N LEU A 46 -0.65 -6.33 -6.56
CA LEU A 46 -1.32 -5.05 -6.34
C LEU A 46 -2.65 -4.99 -7.08
N ARG A 47 -2.70 -5.53 -8.28
CA ARG A 47 -3.94 -5.57 -9.06
C ARG A 47 -5.02 -6.38 -8.36
N ARG A 48 -4.65 -7.52 -7.79
CA ARG A 48 -5.59 -8.35 -7.03
C ARG A 48 -6.11 -7.62 -5.80
N LEU A 49 -5.23 -6.91 -5.10
CA LEU A 49 -5.64 -6.11 -3.95
C LEU A 49 -6.59 -5.00 -4.36
N ALA A 50 -6.29 -4.34 -5.48
CA ALA A 50 -7.14 -3.27 -6.00
C ALA A 50 -8.55 -3.76 -6.31
N GLU A 51 -8.65 -4.94 -6.92
CA GLU A 51 -9.94 -5.53 -7.26
C GLU A 51 -10.74 -5.92 -6.03
N LYS A 52 -10.08 -6.40 -5.00
CA LYS A 52 -10.77 -6.89 -3.79
C LYS A 52 -11.04 -5.81 -2.78
N ARG A 53 -10.11 -4.89 -2.58
CA ARG A 53 -10.15 -3.92 -1.49
C ARG A 53 -10.03 -2.48 -1.92
N GLY A 54 -9.50 -2.23 -3.10
CA GLY A 54 -9.15 -0.90 -3.56
C GLY A 54 -7.77 -0.49 -3.12
N LEU A 55 -7.18 0.47 -3.83
CA LEU A 55 -5.85 0.99 -3.53
C LEU A 55 -5.89 2.48 -3.34
N ILE A 56 -5.08 2.97 -2.41
CA ILE A 56 -4.78 4.38 -2.24
C ILE A 56 -3.29 4.54 -2.51
N LEU A 57 -2.95 5.32 -3.52
CA LEU A 57 -1.55 5.58 -3.88
C LEU A 57 -1.10 6.91 -3.30
N LEU A 58 0.01 6.91 -2.61
CA LEU A 58 0.59 8.12 -2.05
C LEU A 58 1.92 8.48 -2.67
#